data_c61abb8408912ef5fb97fffc64fd995a
#
_entry.id   c61abb8408912ef5fb97fffc64fd995a
#
_cell.length_a   1.000
_cell.length_b   1.000
_cell.length_c   1.000
_cell.angle_alpha   90.00
_cell.angle_beta   90.00
_cell.angle_gamma   90.00
#
_symmetry.space_group_name_H-M   'P 1'
#
loop_
_entity.id
_entity.type
_entity.pdbx_description
1 polymer ?
#
loop_
_entity_poly.entity_id
_entity_poly.type
_entity_poly.pdbx_seq_one_letter_code
_entity_poly.pdbx_strand_id
1 'polypeptide(L)'
;MLLNPQRIATREKLILAGLFLSKYDSVGVKKLGFESFVEAFNVIGYALGAKPMSVKNYRDEFDPLFSDRRKGWHKRPTRDYCLKVFKDYKEMDLETFTGLVKSFLGYDENAWSEVETKRKKEDSASTFAKRLITGLAAEQYFESVQPRLSEFKGYVLENTTRIGCGYDFRLKSETQSDFLAVEVKGLAERTGGLSFTPKEHAVAAALTNRFFLFVVKNFRESPFHEIYQNPLSGTLRFAKKEQVVVHVSWLTSV
;
A
#
# COMPACT_ATOMS: atom_id res chain seq x y z
N MET A 1 -7.17 -26.05 -5.62
CA MET A 1 -6.62 -25.85 -4.25
C MET A 1 -6.34 -24.38 -4.09
N LEU A 2 -7.20 -23.62 -3.40
CA LEU A 2 -7.01 -22.18 -3.19
C LEU A 2 -5.80 -21.98 -2.29
N LEU A 3 -4.77 -21.33 -2.83
CA LEU A 3 -3.57 -20.98 -2.08
C LEU A 3 -3.93 -20.01 -0.95
N ASN A 4 -3.47 -20.27 0.26
CA ASN A 4 -3.59 -19.30 1.34
C ASN A 4 -2.63 -18.12 1.04
N PRO A 5 -3.17 -16.90 0.72
CA PRO A 5 -2.36 -15.76 0.27
C PRO A 5 -1.30 -15.32 1.29
N GLN A 6 -1.51 -15.59 2.58
CA GLN A 6 -0.57 -15.25 3.64
C GLN A 6 0.68 -16.14 3.65
N ARG A 7 0.64 -17.31 2.99
CA ARG A 7 1.78 -18.25 2.90
C ARG A 7 2.63 -18.07 1.65
N ILE A 8 2.22 -17.19 0.73
CA ILE A 8 2.97 -16.91 -0.50
C ILE A 8 4.18 -16.04 -0.14
N ALA A 9 5.39 -16.46 -0.52
CA ALA A 9 6.61 -15.70 -0.28
C ALA A 9 6.60 -14.38 -1.07
N THR A 10 7.23 -13.32 -0.54
CA THR A 10 7.28 -11.99 -1.19
C THR A 10 7.75 -12.05 -2.65
N ARG A 11 8.77 -12.86 -2.94
CA ARG A 11 9.25 -13.06 -4.31
C ARG A 11 8.18 -13.62 -5.23
N GLU A 12 7.42 -14.58 -4.77
CA GLU A 12 6.34 -15.19 -5.56
C GLU A 12 5.18 -14.21 -5.78
N LYS A 13 4.83 -13.41 -4.78
CA LYS A 13 3.87 -12.31 -4.93
C LYS A 13 4.29 -11.31 -6.01
N LEU A 14 5.57 -10.94 -6.05
CA LEU A 14 6.13 -10.06 -7.08
C LEU A 14 6.06 -10.69 -8.48
N ILE A 15 6.33 -11.99 -8.59
CA ILE A 15 6.23 -12.73 -9.86
C ILE A 15 4.77 -12.78 -10.33
N LEU A 16 3.84 -13.09 -9.43
CA LEU A 16 2.39 -13.12 -9.73
C LEU A 16 1.87 -11.74 -10.15
N ALA A 17 2.28 -10.68 -9.45
CA ALA A 17 1.92 -9.31 -9.84
C ALA A 17 2.48 -8.95 -11.23
N GLY A 18 3.72 -9.34 -11.53
CA GLY A 18 4.33 -9.17 -12.86
C GLY A 18 3.56 -9.93 -13.94
N LEU A 19 3.22 -11.19 -13.70
CA LEU A 19 2.42 -12.01 -14.62
C LEU A 19 1.04 -11.40 -14.86
N PHE A 20 0.35 -10.97 -13.79
CA PHE A 20 -0.95 -10.31 -13.88
C PHE A 20 -0.89 -9.07 -14.78
N LEU A 21 0.09 -8.18 -14.53
CA LEU A 21 0.25 -6.94 -15.29
C LEU A 21 0.70 -7.19 -16.73
N SER A 22 1.43 -8.27 -17.01
CA SER A 22 1.77 -8.68 -18.36
C SER A 22 0.57 -9.25 -19.09
N LYS A 23 -0.18 -10.17 -18.46
CA LYS A 23 -1.33 -10.86 -19.06
C LYS A 23 -2.46 -9.92 -19.40
N TYR A 24 -2.85 -9.03 -18.47
CA TYR A 24 -4.04 -8.19 -18.60
C TYR A 24 -3.75 -6.74 -18.99
N ASP A 25 -2.49 -6.37 -19.10
CA ASP A 25 -2.02 -5.05 -19.55
C ASP A 25 -2.76 -3.88 -18.86
N SER A 26 -3.18 -2.88 -19.60
CA SER A 26 -3.88 -1.69 -19.10
C SER A 26 -5.22 -2.01 -18.44
N VAL A 27 -5.88 -3.09 -18.85
CA VAL A 27 -7.12 -3.56 -18.21
C VAL A 27 -6.82 -4.02 -16.78
N GLY A 28 -5.76 -4.79 -16.57
CA GLY A 28 -5.33 -5.23 -15.25
C GLY A 28 -4.93 -4.07 -14.33
N VAL A 29 -4.21 -3.08 -14.88
CA VAL A 29 -3.83 -1.85 -14.15
C VAL A 29 -5.08 -1.14 -13.62
N LYS A 30 -6.08 -0.89 -14.49
CA LYS A 30 -7.35 -0.25 -14.13
C LYS A 30 -8.16 -1.08 -13.14
N LYS A 31 -8.15 -2.41 -13.28
CA LYS A 31 -8.89 -3.31 -12.38
C LYS A 31 -8.33 -3.30 -10.95
N LEU A 32 -7.04 -3.06 -10.80
CA LEU A 32 -6.40 -2.82 -9.50
C LEU A 32 -6.62 -1.38 -8.97
N GLY A 33 -7.21 -0.49 -9.76
CA GLY A 33 -7.51 0.90 -9.39
C GLY A 33 -6.39 1.90 -9.73
N PHE A 34 -5.36 1.49 -10.49
CA PHE A 34 -4.27 2.37 -10.89
C PHE A 34 -4.53 3.02 -12.26
N GLU A 35 -3.94 4.18 -12.49
CA GLU A 35 -4.09 4.93 -13.73
C GLU A 35 -2.99 4.61 -14.74
N SER A 36 -1.84 4.17 -14.26
CA SER A 36 -0.67 3.87 -15.09
C SER A 36 0.12 2.68 -14.58
N PHE A 37 0.95 2.10 -15.45
CA PHE A 37 1.91 1.07 -15.05
C PHE A 37 2.94 1.58 -14.05
N VAL A 38 3.36 2.83 -14.16
CA VAL A 38 4.33 3.42 -13.23
C VAL A 38 3.75 3.47 -11.83
N GLU A 39 2.51 3.93 -11.69
CA GLU A 39 1.79 3.92 -10.42
C GLU A 39 1.65 2.50 -9.87
N ALA A 40 1.22 1.54 -10.72
CA ALA A 40 1.09 0.15 -10.31
C ALA A 40 2.43 -0.44 -9.82
N PHE A 41 3.53 -0.19 -10.52
CA PHE A 41 4.86 -0.65 -10.11
C PHE A 41 5.28 -0.03 -8.77
N ASN A 42 5.08 1.27 -8.59
CA ASN A 42 5.44 1.98 -7.37
C ASN A 42 4.65 1.43 -6.18
N VAL A 43 3.33 1.41 -6.31
CA VAL A 43 2.45 1.02 -5.19
C VAL A 43 2.62 -0.46 -4.86
N ILE A 44 2.57 -1.35 -5.85
CA ILE A 44 2.72 -2.81 -5.62
C ILE A 44 4.13 -3.13 -5.10
N GLY A 45 5.16 -2.52 -5.69
CA GLY A 45 6.54 -2.75 -5.28
C GLY A 45 6.75 -2.41 -3.81
N TYR A 46 6.42 -1.19 -3.40
CA TYR A 46 6.55 -0.80 -2.01
C TYR A 46 5.61 -1.57 -1.08
N ALA A 47 4.35 -1.78 -1.42
CA ALA A 47 3.41 -2.56 -0.60
C ALA A 47 3.91 -3.99 -0.30
N LEU A 48 4.72 -4.56 -1.18
CA LEU A 48 5.37 -5.86 -0.99
C LEU A 48 6.78 -5.78 -0.37
N GLY A 49 7.19 -4.60 0.12
CA GLY A 49 8.53 -4.38 0.69
C GLY A 49 9.66 -4.54 -0.33
N ALA A 50 9.40 -4.23 -1.61
CA ALA A 50 10.36 -4.39 -2.70
C ALA A 50 10.51 -3.10 -3.53
N LYS A 51 11.57 -3.05 -4.35
CA LYS A 51 11.74 -1.93 -5.28
C LYS A 51 10.70 -2.01 -6.41
N PRO A 52 10.09 -0.88 -6.82
CA PRO A 52 9.14 -0.82 -7.94
C PRO A 52 9.63 -1.51 -9.22
N MET A 53 10.93 -1.36 -9.52
CA MET A 53 11.57 -1.97 -10.67
C MET A 53 11.50 -3.51 -10.66
N SER A 54 11.35 -4.14 -9.48
CA SER A 54 11.21 -5.60 -9.40
C SER A 54 9.90 -6.08 -10.04
N VAL A 55 8.80 -5.35 -9.81
CA VAL A 55 7.50 -5.65 -10.42
C VAL A 55 7.57 -5.46 -11.94
N LYS A 56 8.16 -4.33 -12.39
CA LYS A 56 8.38 -4.07 -13.81
C LYS A 56 9.21 -5.17 -14.48
N ASN A 57 10.32 -5.57 -13.86
CA ASN A 57 11.19 -6.59 -14.41
C ASN A 57 10.48 -7.95 -14.56
N TYR A 58 9.65 -8.34 -13.60
CA TYR A 58 8.85 -9.57 -13.75
C TYR A 58 7.78 -9.42 -14.82
N ARG A 59 7.12 -8.27 -14.95
CA ARG A 59 6.20 -8.03 -16.06
C ARG A 59 6.91 -8.18 -17.40
N ASP A 60 8.03 -7.50 -17.59
CA ASP A 60 8.81 -7.52 -18.84
C ASP A 60 9.34 -8.94 -19.16
N GLU A 61 9.51 -9.80 -18.16
CA GLU A 61 9.92 -11.20 -18.34
C GLU A 61 8.79 -12.08 -18.90
N PHE A 62 7.53 -11.76 -18.59
CA PHE A 62 6.38 -12.50 -19.12
C PHE A 62 5.87 -11.96 -20.45
N ASP A 63 6.14 -10.71 -20.80
CA ASP A 63 5.66 -10.09 -22.04
C ASP A 63 5.91 -10.95 -23.30
N PRO A 64 7.09 -11.59 -23.50
CA PRO A 64 7.33 -12.42 -24.68
C PRO A 64 6.50 -13.71 -24.74
N LEU A 65 5.89 -14.14 -23.64
CA LEU A 65 5.07 -15.36 -23.58
C LEU A 65 3.64 -15.15 -24.08
N PHE A 66 3.26 -13.91 -24.38
CA PHE A 66 1.96 -13.53 -24.94
C PHE A 66 2.17 -13.06 -26.39
N SER A 67 1.57 -13.76 -27.36
CA SER A 67 1.87 -13.71 -28.80
C SER A 67 1.62 -12.36 -29.50
N ASP A 68 0.81 -11.51 -28.91
CA ASP A 68 0.32 -10.24 -29.46
C ASP A 68 0.95 -9.01 -28.83
N ARG A 69 2.02 -9.17 -28.03
CA ARG A 69 2.51 -8.11 -27.18
C ARG A 69 4.01 -7.84 -27.28
N ARG A 70 4.52 -7.09 -26.30
CA ARG A 70 5.88 -6.57 -26.26
C ARG A 70 6.90 -7.71 -26.24
N LYS A 71 7.99 -7.51 -26.95
CA LYS A 71 9.07 -8.48 -27.01
C LYS A 71 9.82 -8.64 -25.67
N GLY A 72 9.48 -7.81 -24.64
CA GLY A 72 10.29 -7.70 -23.45
C GLY A 72 11.66 -7.08 -23.76
N TRP A 73 12.46 -6.83 -22.73
CA TRP A 73 13.82 -6.31 -22.91
C TRP A 73 14.92 -7.33 -22.60
N HIS A 74 14.57 -8.45 -21.98
CA HIS A 74 15.52 -9.49 -21.64
C HIS A 74 16.00 -10.24 -22.89
N LYS A 75 17.31 -10.25 -23.11
CA LYS A 75 17.95 -11.00 -24.22
C LYS A 75 18.20 -12.48 -23.88
N ARG A 76 17.75 -12.97 -22.74
CA ARG A 76 17.89 -14.33 -22.24
C ARG A 76 16.54 -15.05 -22.21
N PRO A 77 16.52 -16.39 -22.17
CA PRO A 77 15.29 -17.14 -21.93
C PRO A 77 14.61 -16.75 -20.60
N THR A 78 13.29 -16.88 -20.56
CA THR A 78 12.51 -16.72 -19.33
C THR A 78 12.98 -17.72 -18.29
N ARG A 79 13.15 -17.26 -17.06
CA ARG A 79 13.67 -18.07 -15.96
C ARG A 79 12.70 -19.19 -15.57
N ASP A 80 13.21 -20.38 -15.23
CA ASP A 80 12.43 -21.59 -14.97
C ASP A 80 11.35 -21.38 -13.90
N TYR A 81 11.65 -20.64 -12.82
CA TYR A 81 10.67 -20.36 -11.78
C TYR A 81 9.54 -19.41 -12.26
N CYS A 82 9.82 -18.54 -13.23
CA CYS A 82 8.78 -17.73 -13.88
C CYS A 82 7.94 -18.60 -14.84
N LEU A 83 8.58 -19.50 -15.60
CA LEU A 83 7.86 -20.46 -16.45
C LEU A 83 6.94 -21.38 -15.65
N LYS A 84 7.36 -21.81 -14.45
CA LYS A 84 6.51 -22.58 -13.55
C LYS A 84 5.26 -21.76 -13.16
N VAL A 85 5.43 -20.54 -12.66
CA VAL A 85 4.31 -19.66 -12.30
C VAL A 85 3.42 -19.38 -13.53
N PHE A 86 4.01 -19.17 -14.70
CA PHE A 86 3.24 -18.97 -15.93
C PHE A 86 2.36 -20.19 -16.23
N LYS A 87 2.89 -21.42 -16.18
CA LYS A 87 2.12 -22.64 -16.43
C LYS A 87 0.96 -22.79 -15.46
N ASP A 88 1.17 -22.46 -14.18
CA ASP A 88 0.20 -22.65 -13.12
C ASP A 88 -0.94 -21.61 -13.19
N TYR A 89 -0.67 -20.39 -13.69
CA TYR A 89 -1.59 -19.26 -13.60
C TYR A 89 -2.00 -18.62 -14.94
N LYS A 90 -1.45 -19.05 -16.06
CA LYS A 90 -1.74 -18.45 -17.38
C LYS A 90 -3.22 -18.56 -17.78
N GLU A 91 -3.94 -19.58 -17.32
CA GLU A 91 -5.36 -19.79 -17.64
C GLU A 91 -6.32 -19.09 -16.65
N MET A 92 -5.79 -18.52 -15.54
CA MET A 92 -6.63 -17.84 -14.56
C MET A 92 -7.33 -16.63 -15.20
N ASP A 93 -8.63 -16.48 -14.99
CA ASP A 93 -9.41 -15.34 -15.50
C ASP A 93 -9.09 -14.03 -14.77
N LEU A 94 -9.53 -12.91 -15.35
CA LEU A 94 -9.23 -11.57 -14.85
C LEU A 94 -9.75 -11.35 -13.41
N GLU A 95 -10.97 -11.76 -13.11
CA GLU A 95 -11.58 -11.49 -11.80
C GLU A 95 -10.90 -12.29 -10.69
N THR A 96 -10.70 -13.58 -10.92
CA THR A 96 -10.02 -14.48 -9.99
C THR A 96 -8.58 -14.02 -9.74
N PHE A 97 -7.85 -13.66 -10.81
CA PHE A 97 -6.47 -13.22 -10.65
C PHE A 97 -6.37 -11.83 -9.99
N THR A 98 -7.31 -10.93 -10.28
CA THR A 98 -7.42 -9.64 -9.58
C THR A 98 -7.64 -9.86 -8.08
N GLY A 99 -8.55 -10.75 -7.71
CA GLY A 99 -8.79 -11.13 -6.31
C GLY A 99 -7.53 -11.66 -5.63
N LEU A 100 -6.81 -12.57 -6.30
CA LEU A 100 -5.53 -13.10 -5.81
C LEU A 100 -4.49 -12.00 -5.59
N VAL A 101 -4.27 -11.11 -6.57
CA VAL A 101 -3.31 -10.00 -6.43
C VAL A 101 -3.72 -9.07 -5.30
N LYS A 102 -4.99 -8.70 -5.22
CA LYS A 102 -5.52 -7.89 -4.13
C LYS A 102 -5.29 -8.55 -2.76
N SER A 103 -5.56 -9.83 -2.61
CA SER A 103 -5.47 -10.54 -1.32
C SER A 103 -4.08 -10.48 -0.68
N PHE A 104 -3.00 -10.49 -1.46
CA PHE A 104 -1.65 -10.39 -0.91
C PHE A 104 -1.11 -8.95 -0.84
N LEU A 105 -1.86 -7.96 -1.34
CA LEU A 105 -1.58 -6.54 -1.19
C LEU A 105 -2.27 -5.92 0.05
N GLY A 106 -2.68 -6.74 1.01
CA GLY A 106 -3.25 -6.26 2.27
C GLY A 106 -4.77 -6.07 2.25
N TYR A 107 -5.47 -6.61 1.26
CA TYR A 107 -6.92 -6.70 1.32
C TYR A 107 -7.32 -7.80 2.31
N ASP A 108 -7.68 -7.40 3.51
CA ASP A 108 -8.37 -8.29 4.45
C ASP A 108 -9.87 -8.30 4.11
N GLU A 109 -10.43 -9.49 3.89
CA GLU A 109 -11.87 -9.65 3.64
C GLU A 109 -12.73 -9.10 4.79
N ASN A 110 -12.21 -9.07 6.01
CA ASN A 110 -12.88 -8.49 7.17
C ASN A 110 -12.93 -6.95 7.12
N ALA A 111 -11.91 -6.29 6.58
CA ALA A 111 -11.95 -4.85 6.30
C ALA A 111 -13.00 -4.52 5.22
N TRP A 112 -13.36 -5.48 4.36
CA TRP A 112 -14.40 -5.31 3.35
C TRP A 112 -15.82 -5.29 3.93
N SER A 113 -16.12 -6.08 4.95
CA SER A 113 -17.46 -6.12 5.56
C SER A 113 -17.84 -4.79 6.23
N GLU A 114 -16.86 -4.11 6.85
CA GLU A 114 -17.06 -2.76 7.39
C GLU A 114 -17.21 -1.68 6.31
N VAL A 115 -16.62 -1.92 5.13
CA VAL A 115 -16.63 -0.97 4.00
C VAL A 115 -17.88 -1.13 3.16
N GLU A 116 -18.40 -2.33 2.99
CA GLU A 116 -19.66 -2.57 2.29
C GLU A 116 -20.83 -1.88 2.97
N THR A 117 -20.83 -1.80 4.30
CA THR A 117 -21.82 -1.04 5.08
C THR A 117 -21.68 0.48 4.92
N LYS A 118 -20.49 1.00 4.60
CA LYS A 118 -20.24 2.43 4.32
C LYS A 118 -20.50 2.83 2.87
N ARG A 119 -20.86 1.88 2.01
CA ARG A 119 -20.83 1.96 0.54
C ARG A 119 -21.98 2.72 -0.14
N LYS A 120 -22.85 3.40 0.57
CA LYS A 120 -24.02 4.06 -0.05
C LYS A 120 -23.79 5.45 -0.64
N LYS A 121 -22.54 5.98 -0.70
CA LYS A 121 -22.24 7.21 -1.48
C LYS A 121 -20.82 7.21 -2.05
N GLU A 122 -20.71 7.08 -3.37
CA GLU A 122 -19.79 7.73 -4.32
C GLU A 122 -18.31 7.36 -4.42
N ASP A 123 -17.71 6.48 -3.61
CA ASP A 123 -16.36 6.00 -3.96
C ASP A 123 -16.45 4.53 -4.42
N SER A 124 -16.04 4.28 -5.65
CA SER A 124 -16.00 2.90 -6.18
C SER A 124 -15.10 2.01 -5.29
N ALA A 125 -15.40 0.71 -5.24
CA ALA A 125 -14.58 -0.27 -4.51
C ALA A 125 -13.09 -0.21 -4.89
N SER A 126 -12.80 0.20 -6.13
CA SER A 126 -11.44 0.39 -6.65
C SER A 126 -10.71 1.57 -5.98
N THR A 127 -11.39 2.69 -5.69
CA THR A 127 -10.78 3.87 -5.05
C THR A 127 -10.40 3.59 -3.60
N PHE A 128 -11.28 2.93 -2.87
CA PHE A 128 -10.99 2.55 -1.48
C PHE A 128 -9.82 1.56 -1.41
N ALA A 129 -9.85 0.57 -2.25
CA ALA A 129 -8.82 -0.41 -2.42
C ALA A 129 -7.46 0.23 -2.69
N LYS A 130 -7.42 1.18 -3.63
CA LYS A 130 -6.23 1.96 -3.95
C LYS A 130 -5.70 2.70 -2.73
N ARG A 131 -6.57 3.31 -1.91
CA ARG A 131 -6.15 4.02 -0.69
C ARG A 131 -5.47 3.09 0.31
N LEU A 132 -6.01 1.90 0.54
CA LEU A 132 -5.41 0.91 1.44
C LEU A 132 -4.03 0.47 0.97
N ILE A 133 -3.90 0.10 -0.31
CA ILE A 133 -2.61 -0.34 -0.86
C ILE A 133 -1.60 0.81 -0.85
N THR A 134 -2.04 2.04 -1.16
CA THR A 134 -1.16 3.22 -1.13
C THR A 134 -0.70 3.53 0.30
N GLY A 135 -1.56 3.32 1.30
CA GLY A 135 -1.20 3.42 2.72
C GLY A 135 -0.09 2.43 3.08
N LEU A 136 -0.33 1.13 2.80
CA LEU A 136 0.68 0.09 3.04
C LEU A 136 1.99 0.36 2.27
N ALA A 137 1.91 0.83 1.03
CA ALA A 137 3.09 1.21 0.25
C ALA A 137 3.87 2.37 0.89
N ALA A 138 3.17 3.34 1.49
CA ALA A 138 3.79 4.46 2.20
C ALA A 138 4.48 4.00 3.50
N GLU A 139 3.85 3.11 4.27
CA GLU A 139 4.43 2.52 5.47
C GLU A 139 5.71 1.74 5.14
N GLN A 140 5.67 0.87 4.13
CA GLN A 140 6.84 0.11 3.68
C GLN A 140 7.94 1.00 3.06
N TYR A 141 7.55 2.08 2.38
CA TYR A 141 8.50 3.11 1.92
C TYR A 141 9.20 3.73 3.13
N PHE A 142 8.47 4.14 4.16
CA PHE A 142 9.05 4.71 5.38
C PHE A 142 10.03 3.74 6.03
N GLU A 143 9.66 2.48 6.26
CA GLU A 143 10.55 1.45 6.80
C GLU A 143 11.85 1.35 6.01
N SER A 144 11.78 1.46 4.67
CA SER A 144 12.95 1.33 3.79
C SER A 144 13.90 2.54 3.84
N VAL A 145 13.41 3.74 4.16
CA VAL A 145 14.20 4.98 4.16
C VAL A 145 14.60 5.43 5.56
N GLN A 146 13.83 5.08 6.60
CA GLN A 146 14.02 5.53 7.99
C GLN A 146 15.46 5.41 8.49
N PRO A 147 16.22 4.31 8.22
CA PRO A 147 17.59 4.20 8.74
C PRO A 147 18.58 5.24 8.20
N ARG A 148 18.21 5.92 7.12
CA ARG A 148 19.05 6.92 6.44
C ARG A 148 18.64 8.36 6.73
N LEU A 149 17.52 8.56 7.44
CA LEU A 149 16.99 9.88 7.76
C LEU A 149 17.70 10.45 8.97
N SER A 150 18.19 11.69 8.83
CA SER A 150 18.91 12.40 9.91
C SER A 150 18.04 12.63 11.15
N GLU A 151 16.74 12.86 10.95
CA GLU A 151 15.72 13.11 11.98
C GLU A 151 15.53 11.91 12.92
N PHE A 152 15.82 10.71 12.42
CA PHE A 152 15.61 9.44 13.12
C PHE A 152 16.91 8.67 13.38
N LYS A 153 18.06 9.35 13.26
CA LYS A 153 19.37 8.72 13.51
C LYS A 153 19.48 8.25 14.96
N GLY A 154 19.85 7.01 15.16
CA GLY A 154 19.99 6.41 16.49
C GLY A 154 18.70 5.88 17.12
N TYR A 155 17.61 5.87 16.35
CA TYR A 155 16.34 5.29 16.77
C TYR A 155 16.11 3.94 16.10
N VAL A 156 15.57 2.98 16.86
CA VAL A 156 15.14 1.66 16.40
C VAL A 156 13.63 1.71 16.16
N LEU A 157 13.21 1.24 15.00
CA LEU A 157 11.82 1.23 14.56
C LEU A 157 11.07 0.04 15.14
N GLU A 158 9.89 0.32 15.71
CA GLU A 158 8.87 -0.66 16.12
C GLU A 158 7.58 -0.38 15.35
N ASN A 159 7.09 -1.35 14.58
CA ASN A 159 5.82 -1.25 13.87
C ASN A 159 4.65 -1.43 14.83
N THR A 160 3.78 -0.43 14.91
CA THR A 160 2.62 -0.37 15.81
C THR A 160 1.28 -0.28 15.07
N THR A 161 1.27 -0.40 13.76
CA THR A 161 0.06 -0.28 12.91
C THR A 161 -1.10 -1.16 13.38
N ARG A 162 -0.78 -2.38 13.82
CA ARG A 162 -1.79 -3.34 14.33
C ARG A 162 -2.27 -3.08 15.76
N ILE A 163 -1.59 -2.22 16.51
CA ILE A 163 -1.94 -1.92 17.91
C ILE A 163 -3.02 -0.85 17.98
N GLY A 164 -3.13 -0.02 16.94
CA GLY A 164 -4.11 1.05 16.88
C GLY A 164 -3.89 2.12 17.95
N CYS A 165 -2.64 2.46 18.27
CA CYS A 165 -2.28 3.43 19.30
C CYS A 165 -2.39 4.90 18.85
N GLY A 166 -2.75 5.18 17.58
CA GLY A 166 -2.90 6.50 17.00
C GLY A 166 -1.66 7.02 16.30
N TYR A 167 -0.77 6.12 15.93
CA TYR A 167 0.38 6.30 15.04
C TYR A 167 0.84 4.94 14.51
N ASP A 168 1.55 4.93 13.39
CA ASP A 168 1.95 3.70 12.69
C ASP A 168 3.26 3.12 13.24
N PHE A 169 4.21 3.97 13.63
CA PHE A 169 5.53 3.53 14.08
C PHE A 169 5.95 4.24 15.36
N ARG A 170 6.60 3.46 16.23
CA ARG A 170 7.31 3.95 17.40
C ARG A 170 8.81 3.85 17.17
N LEU A 171 9.51 4.93 17.38
CA LEU A 171 10.95 4.98 17.27
C LEU A 171 11.55 5.11 18.68
N LYS A 172 12.30 4.09 19.11
CA LYS A 172 12.94 4.02 20.44
C LYS A 172 14.43 4.30 20.32
N SER A 173 14.98 5.09 21.24
CA SER A 173 16.42 5.29 21.40
C SER A 173 16.92 4.46 22.58
N GLU A 174 18.11 3.90 22.45
CA GLU A 174 18.78 3.21 23.57
C GLU A 174 19.25 4.19 24.67
N THR A 175 19.44 5.46 24.29
CA THR A 175 19.99 6.51 25.17
C THR A 175 18.93 7.45 25.74
N GLN A 176 17.69 7.41 25.24
CA GLN A 176 16.59 8.27 25.68
C GLN A 176 15.41 7.43 26.16
N SER A 177 14.84 7.79 27.28
CA SER A 177 13.65 7.12 27.82
C SER A 177 12.40 7.37 26.99
N ASP A 178 12.37 8.49 26.27
CA ASP A 178 11.25 8.89 25.43
C ASP A 178 11.34 8.26 24.03
N PHE A 179 10.18 8.07 23.41
CA PHE A 179 10.06 7.60 22.03
C PHE A 179 9.51 8.69 21.12
N LEU A 180 9.77 8.56 19.82
CA LEU A 180 9.10 9.34 18.79
C LEU A 180 7.97 8.51 18.16
N ALA A 181 6.83 9.15 17.93
CA ALA A 181 5.71 8.56 17.20
C ALA A 181 5.72 9.06 15.76
N VAL A 182 5.53 8.18 14.80
CA VAL A 182 5.45 8.53 13.38
C VAL A 182 4.13 8.01 12.81
N GLU A 183 3.34 8.92 12.29
CA GLU A 183 2.16 8.63 11.46
C GLU A 183 2.57 8.75 9.99
N VAL A 184 2.22 7.77 9.17
CA VAL A 184 2.58 7.73 7.75
C VAL A 184 1.33 7.92 6.89
N LYS A 185 1.40 8.82 5.93
CA LYS A 185 0.33 9.03 4.94
C LYS A 185 0.88 8.91 3.52
N GLY A 186 0.12 8.28 2.63
CA GLY A 186 0.44 8.12 1.23
C GLY A 186 -0.44 8.97 0.33
N LEU A 187 0.16 9.67 -0.65
CA LEU A 187 -0.54 10.41 -1.70
C LEU A 187 -0.13 9.89 -3.08
N ALA A 188 -1.12 9.63 -3.94
CA ALA A 188 -0.86 9.29 -5.34
C ALA A 188 -0.20 10.44 -6.08
N GLU A 189 -0.64 11.66 -5.80
CA GLU A 189 -0.18 12.91 -6.41
C GLU A 189 0.93 13.59 -5.60
N ARG A 190 1.52 14.65 -6.19
CA ARG A 190 2.49 15.54 -5.50
C ARG A 190 1.84 16.35 -4.39
N THR A 191 0.56 16.65 -4.52
CA THR A 191 -0.24 17.42 -3.57
C THR A 191 -1.55 16.71 -3.33
N GLY A 192 -2.18 16.95 -2.18
CA GLY A 192 -3.47 16.35 -1.84
C GLY A 192 -3.87 16.59 -0.41
N GLY A 193 -5.12 16.27 -0.09
CA GLY A 193 -5.62 16.35 1.27
C GLY A 193 -5.20 15.13 2.09
N LEU A 194 -4.82 15.37 3.34
CA LEU A 194 -4.56 14.36 4.35
C LEU A 194 -5.63 14.47 5.45
N SER A 195 -5.92 13.37 6.10
CA SER A 195 -6.82 13.37 7.24
C SER A 195 -6.19 12.63 8.43
N PHE A 196 -6.43 13.15 9.62
CA PHE A 196 -6.21 12.45 10.86
C PHE A 196 -7.52 11.89 11.38
N THR A 197 -7.48 10.69 11.90
CA THR A 197 -8.55 10.18 12.75
C THR A 197 -8.58 10.99 14.07
N PRO A 198 -9.70 10.97 14.82
CA PRO A 198 -9.75 11.63 16.14
C PRO A 198 -8.62 11.16 17.07
N LYS A 199 -8.24 9.90 17.00
CA LYS A 199 -7.18 9.32 17.83
C LYS A 199 -5.79 9.80 17.40
N GLU A 200 -5.46 9.78 16.12
CA GLU A 200 -4.20 10.32 15.59
C GLU A 200 -4.04 11.81 15.97
N HIS A 201 -5.10 12.59 15.80
CA HIS A 201 -5.10 14.02 16.16
C HIS A 201 -4.87 14.24 17.68
N ALA A 202 -5.55 13.46 18.53
CA ALA A 202 -5.39 13.56 19.99
C ALA A 202 -3.96 13.18 20.44
N VAL A 203 -3.39 12.12 19.84
CA VAL A 203 -2.02 11.68 20.15
C VAL A 203 -1.00 12.69 19.64
N ALA A 204 -1.19 13.25 18.43
CA ALA A 204 -0.34 14.32 17.92
C ALA A 204 -0.33 15.55 18.82
N ALA A 205 -1.50 15.95 19.33
CA ALA A 205 -1.63 17.06 20.27
C ALA A 205 -0.92 16.78 21.61
N ALA A 206 -0.98 15.54 22.11
CA ALA A 206 -0.34 15.15 23.36
C ALA A 206 1.19 15.02 23.26
N LEU A 207 1.70 14.46 22.15
CA LEU A 207 3.13 14.21 21.97
C LEU A 207 3.91 15.42 21.43
N THR A 208 3.22 16.36 20.77
CA THR A 208 3.79 17.61 20.24
C THR A 208 5.07 17.35 19.40
N ASN A 209 6.24 17.82 19.86
CA ASN A 209 7.53 17.67 19.14
C ASN A 209 8.04 16.22 19.03
N ARG A 210 7.42 15.28 19.76
CA ARG A 210 7.70 13.84 19.65
C ARG A 210 6.80 13.14 18.64
N PHE A 211 5.87 13.85 18.01
CA PHE A 211 5.02 13.33 16.94
C PHE A 211 5.46 13.85 15.58
N PHE A 212 5.67 12.92 14.66
CA PHE A 212 6.05 13.20 13.28
C PHE A 212 4.96 12.71 12.34
N LEU A 213 4.62 13.52 11.36
CA LEU A 213 3.84 13.12 10.20
C LEU A 213 4.81 12.94 9.02
N PHE A 214 4.89 11.71 8.52
CA PHE A 214 5.68 11.35 7.36
C PHE A 214 4.76 11.16 6.16
N VAL A 215 4.93 11.97 5.11
CA VAL A 215 4.04 11.96 3.95
C VAL A 215 4.81 11.49 2.72
N VAL A 216 4.45 10.32 2.19
CA VAL A 216 4.96 9.83 0.91
C VAL A 216 4.05 10.31 -0.21
N LYS A 217 4.61 11.03 -1.17
CA LYS A 217 3.90 11.71 -2.26
C LYS A 217 4.28 11.14 -3.61
N ASN A 218 3.42 11.39 -4.62
CA ASN A 218 3.70 11.16 -6.04
C ASN A 218 3.95 9.70 -6.42
N PHE A 219 3.16 8.77 -5.87
CA PHE A 219 3.22 7.37 -6.30
C PHE A 219 2.91 7.18 -7.79
N ARG A 220 2.25 8.16 -8.44
CA ARG A 220 1.98 8.13 -9.88
C ARG A 220 3.22 8.16 -10.76
N GLU A 221 4.30 8.81 -10.29
CA GLU A 221 5.52 8.98 -11.09
C GLU A 221 6.77 8.52 -10.33
N SER A 222 7.25 9.34 -9.40
CA SER A 222 8.46 9.11 -8.61
C SER A 222 8.19 9.45 -7.15
N PRO A 223 7.99 8.47 -6.28
CA PRO A 223 7.69 8.71 -4.88
C PRO A 223 8.83 9.44 -4.16
N PHE A 224 8.46 10.43 -3.39
CA PHE A 224 9.33 11.18 -2.48
C PHE A 224 8.59 11.44 -1.17
N HIS A 225 9.27 11.95 -0.15
CA HIS A 225 8.64 12.19 1.14
C HIS A 225 8.89 13.59 1.67
N GLU A 226 7.99 14.00 2.56
CA GLU A 226 8.12 15.19 3.43
C GLU A 226 7.89 14.78 4.87
N ILE A 227 8.58 15.44 5.80
CA ILE A 227 8.52 15.17 7.23
C ILE A 227 8.06 16.42 7.94
N TYR A 228 7.04 16.29 8.78
CA TYR A 228 6.50 17.37 9.60
C TYR A 228 6.60 16.98 11.07
N GLN A 229 7.54 17.60 11.80
CA GLN A 229 7.58 17.50 13.26
C GLN A 229 6.50 18.39 13.85
N ASN A 230 5.76 17.89 14.82
CA ASN A 230 4.64 18.60 15.45
C ASN A 230 3.67 19.20 14.40
N PRO A 231 2.98 18.37 13.59
CA PRO A 231 2.19 18.84 12.46
C PRO A 231 1.05 19.79 12.85
N LEU A 232 0.67 19.85 14.15
CA LEU A 232 -0.37 20.72 14.66
C LEU A 232 0.15 22.10 15.09
N SER A 233 1.47 22.37 15.02
CA SER A 233 2.08 23.65 15.43
C SER A 233 1.84 24.83 14.46
N GLY A 234 1.00 24.64 13.43
CA GLY A 234 0.65 25.70 12.46
C GLY A 234 1.29 25.54 11.08
N THR A 235 2.22 24.61 10.89
CA THR A 235 2.80 24.29 9.57
C THR A 235 1.72 23.73 8.63
N LEU A 236 0.81 22.91 9.17
CA LEU A 236 -0.36 22.37 8.48
C LEU A 236 -1.64 22.89 9.15
N ARG A 237 -2.62 23.25 8.33
CA ARG A 237 -3.93 23.70 8.82
C ARG A 237 -4.92 22.56 8.79
N PHE A 238 -5.32 22.08 9.97
CA PHE A 238 -6.35 21.05 10.11
C PHE A 238 -7.72 21.71 10.34
N ALA A 239 -8.72 21.28 9.56
CA ALA A 239 -10.10 21.66 9.77
C ALA A 239 -10.90 20.43 10.25
N LYS A 240 -11.65 20.57 11.35
CA LYS A 240 -12.53 19.49 11.83
C LYS A 240 -13.67 19.29 10.82
N LYS A 241 -13.85 18.05 10.36
CA LYS A 241 -14.99 17.64 9.52
C LYS A 241 -15.73 16.52 10.25
N GLU A 242 -16.99 16.72 10.54
CA GLU A 242 -17.88 15.72 11.14
C GLU A 242 -18.79 15.11 10.07
N GLN A 243 -18.98 13.79 10.13
CA GLN A 243 -19.92 13.05 9.28
C GLN A 243 -20.78 12.15 10.16
N VAL A 244 -22.09 12.24 10.01
CA VAL A 244 -23.03 11.33 10.65
C VAL A 244 -23.22 10.11 9.76
N VAL A 245 -22.89 8.93 10.28
CA VAL A 245 -23.10 7.64 9.59
C VAL A 245 -24.26 6.92 10.29
N VAL A 246 -25.32 6.65 9.56
CA VAL A 246 -26.46 5.85 10.05
C VAL A 246 -26.17 4.39 9.79
N HIS A 247 -26.06 3.60 10.86
CA HIS A 247 -26.00 2.14 10.80
C HIS A 247 -27.40 1.56 10.88
N VAL A 248 -27.77 0.74 9.88
CA VAL A 248 -29.00 -0.05 9.92
C VAL A 248 -28.62 -1.52 10.09
N SER A 249 -29.11 -2.16 11.14
CA SER A 249 -28.91 -3.59 11.38
C SER A 249 -30.25 -4.29 11.59
N TRP A 250 -30.34 -5.52 11.09
CA TRP A 250 -31.51 -6.39 11.28
C TRP A 250 -31.09 -7.46 12.29
N LEU A 251 -31.73 -7.46 13.45
CA LEU A 251 -31.45 -8.41 14.53
C LEU A 251 -32.60 -9.42 14.61
N THR A 252 -32.27 -10.70 14.82
CA THR A 252 -33.22 -11.75 15.18
C THR A 252 -32.64 -12.61 16.29
N SER A 253 -33.52 -13.14 17.12
CA SER A 253 -33.20 -14.19 18.09
C SER A 253 -33.87 -15.51 17.64
N VAL A 254 -33.18 -16.63 17.73
CA VAL A 254 -33.69 -17.98 17.50
C VAL A 254 -33.71 -18.73 18.82
#